data_95a39d59b1805b6534e0d0d93a27b139
#
_entry.id   95a39d59b1805b6534e0d0d93a27b139
#
_cell.length_a   1.000
_cell.length_b   1.000
_cell.length_c   1.000
_cell.angle_alpha   90.00
_cell.angle_beta   90.00
_cell.angle_gamma   90.00
#
_symmetry.space_group_name_H-M   'P 1'
#
loop_
_entity.id
_entity.type
_entity.pdbx_description
1 polymer ?
#
loop_
_entity_poly.entity_id
_entity_poly.type
_entity_poly.pdbx_seq_one_letter_code
_entity_poly.pdbx_strand_id
1 'polypeptide(L)'
;VTAEAPQVTVSGDTLGYNASAYRTPEGAMLEELVKKVPGAEVDDDGNVKINGKEVKKLLVDGKEFFGGDVKTGLQNLPVDMVDKIKAYDRQSDNARITGIDDGEEETVLDLTVKKGMNQGWVGNIDGGLGTEDRYSASANVNRFASHGDVSKQFSVLGRVNNVGDQRFGGGGGPRWRRNNGLNSSKMAGLNYAVETKKFDFGASVRYNYRDNDVQSLGQIDNFLLGNKAASYTNNNSASRNKNQNLNGHLRLEWRPDSLTTFFMRGGLSWGDSESGSNSLS
;
A
#
# COMPACT_ATOMS: atom_id res chain seq x y z
N VAL A 1 -27.31 -14.58 24.54
CA VAL A 1 -26.21 -13.71 25.01
C VAL A 1 -25.27 -13.54 23.82
N THR A 2 -25.36 -12.42 23.15
CA THR A 2 -24.38 -11.99 22.13
C THR A 2 -23.18 -11.43 22.88
N ALA A 3 -22.11 -12.20 23.03
CA ALA A 3 -20.86 -11.67 23.52
C ALA A 3 -20.19 -10.87 22.40
N GLU A 4 -19.89 -9.60 22.63
CA GLU A 4 -19.03 -8.84 21.73
C GLU A 4 -17.63 -9.44 21.76
N ALA A 5 -17.07 -9.71 20.58
CA ALA A 5 -15.71 -10.19 20.48
C ALA A 5 -14.74 -9.10 20.98
N PRO A 6 -13.69 -9.43 21.74
CA PRO A 6 -12.75 -8.45 22.24
C PRO A 6 -12.08 -7.72 21.07
N GLN A 7 -11.86 -6.40 21.24
CA GLN A 7 -11.23 -5.56 20.22
C GLN A 7 -9.81 -6.02 19.92
N VAL A 8 -9.07 -6.39 20.96
CA VAL A 8 -7.67 -6.84 20.89
C VAL A 8 -7.55 -8.18 21.60
N THR A 9 -6.84 -9.09 20.99
CA THR A 9 -6.46 -10.39 21.56
C THR A 9 -4.95 -10.53 21.53
N VAL A 10 -4.37 -11.05 22.59
CA VAL A 10 -2.94 -11.35 22.67
C VAL A 10 -2.77 -12.84 22.77
N SER A 11 -1.98 -13.43 21.89
CA SER A 11 -1.68 -14.87 21.90
C SER A 11 -0.19 -15.07 21.65
N GLY A 12 0.60 -15.30 22.72
CA GLY A 12 2.04 -15.26 22.64
C GLY A 12 2.52 -13.89 22.14
N ASP A 13 3.34 -13.88 21.13
CA ASP A 13 3.88 -12.64 20.51
C ASP A 13 2.96 -12.06 19.42
N THR A 14 1.79 -12.66 19.20
CA THR A 14 0.83 -12.22 18.18
C THR A 14 -0.23 -11.29 18.79
N LEU A 15 -0.35 -10.10 18.22
CA LEU A 15 -1.44 -9.16 18.50
C LEU A 15 -2.53 -9.36 17.45
N GLY A 16 -3.74 -9.68 17.89
CA GLY A 16 -4.89 -9.84 17.02
C GLY A 16 -5.91 -8.71 17.25
N TYR A 17 -6.32 -8.05 16.19
CA TYR A 17 -7.31 -6.98 16.19
C TYR A 17 -8.53 -7.42 15.42
N ASN A 18 -9.71 -7.31 16.03
CA ASN A 18 -10.96 -7.65 15.37
C ASN A 18 -11.44 -6.47 14.52
N ALA A 19 -11.48 -6.63 13.19
CA ALA A 19 -11.85 -5.55 12.28
C ALA A 19 -13.25 -4.98 12.56
N SER A 20 -14.20 -5.82 12.97
CA SER A 20 -15.58 -5.40 13.25
C SER A 20 -15.73 -4.50 14.48
N ALA A 21 -14.72 -4.47 15.36
CA ALA A 21 -14.71 -3.60 16.55
C ALA A 21 -14.40 -2.13 16.21
N TYR A 22 -13.91 -1.85 14.99
CA TYR A 22 -13.52 -0.52 14.57
C TYR A 22 -14.48 0.00 13.49
N ARG A 23 -15.15 1.12 13.74
CA ARG A 23 -16.05 1.73 12.76
C ARG A 23 -15.24 2.38 11.64
N THR A 24 -15.43 1.91 10.43
CA THR A 24 -14.87 2.50 9.20
C THR A 24 -15.99 2.97 8.30
N PRO A 25 -15.77 4.00 7.46
CA PRO A 25 -16.73 4.37 6.42
C PRO A 25 -16.98 3.20 5.46
N GLU A 26 -18.14 3.18 4.84
CA GLU A 26 -18.45 2.23 3.77
C GLU A 26 -17.46 2.42 2.60
N GLY A 27 -16.97 1.32 2.04
CA GLY A 27 -15.95 1.36 0.98
C GLY A 27 -14.55 1.79 1.43
N ALA A 28 -14.30 1.89 2.75
CA ALA A 28 -12.98 2.25 3.26
C ALA A 28 -11.91 1.23 2.90
N MET A 29 -10.69 1.70 2.68
CA MET A 29 -9.51 0.86 2.49
C MET A 29 -8.85 0.52 3.82
N LEU A 30 -8.03 -0.52 3.81
CA LEU A 30 -7.33 -1.06 4.98
C LEU A 30 -6.58 0.03 5.77
N GLU A 31 -6.04 1.05 5.10
CA GLU A 31 -5.37 2.19 5.74
C GLU A 31 -6.24 2.84 6.84
N GLU A 32 -7.53 3.04 6.57
CA GLU A 32 -8.45 3.66 7.52
C GLU A 32 -8.72 2.77 8.74
N LEU A 33 -8.69 1.45 8.57
CA LEU A 33 -8.81 0.50 9.66
C LEU A 33 -7.53 0.48 10.51
N VAL A 34 -6.36 0.37 9.87
CA VAL A 34 -5.07 0.30 10.56
C VAL A 34 -4.81 1.56 11.38
N LYS A 35 -5.20 2.75 10.90
CA LYS A 35 -5.11 4.00 11.67
C LYS A 35 -5.94 4.01 12.96
N LYS A 36 -6.92 3.15 13.09
CA LYS A 36 -7.79 3.04 14.28
C LYS A 36 -7.33 1.94 15.24
N VAL A 37 -6.41 1.10 14.81
CA VAL A 37 -5.86 0.02 15.63
C VAL A 37 -4.96 0.60 16.72
N PRO A 38 -5.15 0.23 18.00
CA PRO A 38 -4.28 0.68 19.08
C PRO A 38 -2.82 0.32 18.86
N GLY A 39 -1.92 1.28 19.05
CA GLY A 39 -0.48 1.11 18.85
C GLY A 39 -0.03 1.13 17.39
N ALA A 40 -0.95 1.33 16.44
CA ALA A 40 -0.61 1.50 15.03
C ALA A 40 -0.38 2.98 14.68
N GLU A 41 0.69 3.24 13.96
CA GLU A 41 1.03 4.52 13.37
C GLU A 41 1.19 4.35 11.87
N VAL A 42 0.52 5.18 11.09
CA VAL A 42 0.64 5.21 9.62
C VAL A 42 1.12 6.58 9.22
N ASP A 43 2.30 6.65 8.65
CA ASP A 43 2.85 7.91 8.17
C ASP A 43 2.24 8.35 6.83
N ASP A 44 2.62 9.55 6.38
CA ASP A 44 2.10 10.11 5.14
C ASP A 44 2.60 9.36 3.89
N ASP A 45 3.69 8.63 4.01
CA ASP A 45 4.24 7.81 2.93
C ASP A 45 3.63 6.41 2.86
N GLY A 46 2.80 6.05 3.85
CA GLY A 46 2.12 4.77 3.94
C GLY A 46 2.95 3.68 4.60
N ASN A 47 4.01 4.03 5.33
CA ASN A 47 4.71 3.09 6.20
C ASN A 47 3.90 2.91 7.50
N VAL A 48 3.90 1.70 8.01
CA VAL A 48 3.17 1.32 9.21
C VAL A 48 4.15 0.94 10.31
N LYS A 49 3.88 1.42 11.52
CA LYS A 49 4.51 0.91 12.73
C LYS A 49 3.43 0.34 13.65
N ILE A 50 3.72 -0.78 14.30
CA ILE A 50 2.88 -1.37 15.35
C ILE A 50 3.73 -1.44 16.61
N ASN A 51 3.28 -0.75 17.67
CA ASN A 51 4.02 -0.64 18.93
C ASN A 51 5.50 -0.21 18.75
N GLY A 52 5.73 0.72 17.83
CA GLY A 52 7.06 1.25 17.52
C GLY A 52 7.90 0.40 16.56
N LYS A 53 7.48 -0.84 16.23
CA LYS A 53 8.16 -1.69 15.25
C LYS A 53 7.62 -1.43 13.84
N GLU A 54 8.50 -1.26 12.87
CA GLU A 54 8.13 -1.06 11.47
C GLU A 54 7.64 -2.36 10.83
N VAL A 55 6.44 -2.31 10.25
CA VAL A 55 5.89 -3.44 9.51
C VAL A 55 6.61 -3.58 8.17
N LYS A 56 7.28 -4.69 7.98
CA LYS A 56 8.08 -4.99 6.78
C LYS A 56 7.27 -5.62 5.66
N LYS A 57 6.24 -6.41 6.00
CA LYS A 57 5.46 -7.15 5.02
C LYS A 57 3.97 -7.16 5.38
N LEU A 58 3.14 -7.13 4.35
CA LEU A 58 1.70 -7.35 4.45
C LEU A 58 1.34 -8.68 3.81
N LEU A 59 0.61 -9.47 4.58
CA LEU A 59 0.10 -10.77 4.18
C LEU A 59 -1.43 -10.76 4.14
N VAL A 60 -2.01 -11.63 3.33
CA VAL A 60 -3.45 -11.94 3.30
C VAL A 60 -3.61 -13.43 3.41
N ASP A 61 -4.21 -13.89 4.50
CA ASP A 61 -4.30 -15.31 4.87
C ASP A 61 -2.93 -16.02 4.76
N GLY A 62 -1.87 -15.36 5.30
CA GLY A 62 -0.51 -15.87 5.30
C GLY A 62 0.31 -15.67 4.02
N LYS A 63 -0.29 -15.18 2.92
CA LYS A 63 0.37 -15.00 1.62
C LYS A 63 0.79 -13.55 1.38
N GLU A 64 1.98 -13.37 0.85
CA GLU A 64 2.46 -12.03 0.49
C GLU A 64 1.55 -11.37 -0.57
N PHE A 65 1.03 -10.20 -0.24
CA PHE A 65 0.26 -9.38 -1.16
C PHE A 65 1.20 -8.40 -1.87
N PHE A 66 1.30 -8.50 -3.20
CA PHE A 66 2.27 -7.74 -4.01
C PHE A 66 3.71 -7.79 -3.48
N GLY A 67 4.19 -9.02 -3.18
CA GLY A 67 5.51 -9.25 -2.61
C GLY A 67 5.69 -8.73 -1.17
N GLY A 68 4.57 -8.55 -0.45
CA GLY A 68 4.56 -8.04 0.92
C GLY A 68 4.53 -6.52 1.02
N ASP A 69 4.31 -5.79 -0.10
CA ASP A 69 4.26 -4.32 -0.10
C ASP A 69 3.11 -3.78 0.76
N VAL A 70 3.47 -3.24 1.92
CA VAL A 70 2.52 -2.74 2.93
C VAL A 70 1.67 -1.61 2.37
N LYS A 71 2.29 -0.66 1.69
CA LYS A 71 1.60 0.51 1.11
C LYS A 71 0.56 0.10 0.08
N THR A 72 0.91 -0.82 -0.82
CA THR A 72 -0.04 -1.32 -1.81
C THR A 72 -1.22 -2.01 -1.15
N GLY A 73 -1.00 -2.80 -0.10
CA GLY A 73 -2.07 -3.45 0.65
C GLY A 73 -2.98 -2.45 1.35
N LEU A 74 -2.41 -1.49 2.07
CA LEU A 74 -3.18 -0.45 2.78
C LEU A 74 -4.11 0.33 1.86
N GLN A 75 -3.62 0.67 0.67
CA GLN A 75 -4.33 1.53 -0.26
C GLN A 75 -5.33 0.80 -1.17
N ASN A 76 -5.25 -0.54 -1.26
CA ASN A 76 -5.99 -1.28 -2.27
C ASN A 76 -6.85 -2.43 -1.73
N LEU A 77 -6.71 -2.80 -0.44
CA LEU A 77 -7.55 -3.83 0.15
C LEU A 77 -8.75 -3.20 0.86
N PRO A 78 -9.99 -3.57 0.49
CA PRO A 78 -11.19 -3.09 1.16
C PRO A 78 -11.28 -3.62 2.58
N VAL A 79 -11.67 -2.77 3.54
CA VAL A 79 -11.93 -3.19 4.93
C VAL A 79 -13.01 -4.25 5.02
N ASP A 80 -14.01 -4.20 4.14
CA ASP A 80 -15.16 -5.09 4.17
C ASP A 80 -14.80 -6.58 4.07
N MET A 81 -13.65 -6.90 3.47
CA MET A 81 -13.15 -8.28 3.38
C MET A 81 -12.40 -8.74 4.63
N VAL A 82 -11.99 -7.83 5.52
CA VAL A 82 -11.11 -8.14 6.65
C VAL A 82 -11.93 -8.60 7.85
N ASP A 83 -11.62 -9.77 8.39
CA ASP A 83 -12.14 -10.29 9.66
C ASP A 83 -11.26 -9.85 10.82
N LYS A 84 -9.96 -10.11 10.70
CA LYS A 84 -8.96 -9.80 11.72
C LYS A 84 -7.66 -9.30 11.10
N ILE A 85 -6.98 -8.46 11.84
CA ILE A 85 -5.59 -8.07 11.59
C ILE A 85 -4.73 -8.74 12.65
N LYS A 86 -3.66 -9.42 12.25
CA LYS A 86 -2.65 -9.97 13.14
C LYS A 86 -1.34 -9.26 12.91
N ALA A 87 -0.70 -8.83 13.98
CA ALA A 87 0.66 -8.30 13.94
C ALA A 87 1.56 -9.18 14.79
N TYR A 88 2.63 -9.66 14.21
CA TYR A 88 3.60 -10.53 14.88
C TYR A 88 4.97 -10.45 14.22
N ASP A 89 5.98 -10.81 14.99
CA ASP A 89 7.33 -10.95 14.47
C ASP A 89 7.56 -12.37 13.97
N ARG A 90 8.21 -12.49 12.82
CA ARG A 90 8.65 -13.77 12.27
C ARG A 90 10.11 -13.71 11.89
N GLN A 91 10.77 -14.84 11.91
CA GLN A 91 12.12 -14.98 11.39
C GLN A 91 12.19 -14.63 9.90
N SER A 92 13.32 -14.15 9.46
CA SER A 92 13.61 -13.92 8.05
C SER A 92 13.33 -15.18 7.21
N ASP A 93 13.06 -15.01 5.91
CA ASP A 93 12.89 -16.16 5.03
C ASP A 93 14.15 -17.04 4.99
N ASN A 94 15.35 -16.44 5.13
CA ASN A 94 16.61 -17.19 5.17
C ASN A 94 16.71 -18.05 6.43
N ALA A 95 16.46 -17.48 7.60
CA ALA A 95 16.48 -18.22 8.86
C ALA A 95 15.45 -19.36 8.86
N ARG A 96 14.24 -19.08 8.36
CA ARG A 96 13.16 -20.08 8.27
C ARG A 96 13.52 -21.26 7.36
N ILE A 97 14.22 -21.02 6.24
CA ILE A 97 14.55 -22.06 5.25
C ILE A 97 15.80 -22.83 5.64
N THR A 98 16.83 -22.13 6.10
CA THR A 98 18.11 -22.75 6.47
C THR A 98 18.09 -23.38 7.86
N GLY A 99 17.15 -22.96 8.71
CA GLY A 99 17.12 -23.32 10.14
C GLY A 99 18.22 -22.65 10.95
N ILE A 100 18.97 -21.72 10.36
CA ILE A 100 20.04 -20.95 11.01
C ILE A 100 19.46 -19.59 11.34
N ASP A 101 19.46 -19.24 12.63
CA ASP A 101 19.03 -17.93 13.08
C ASP A 101 20.06 -16.87 12.61
N ASP A 102 19.61 -15.95 11.77
CA ASP A 102 20.39 -14.83 11.27
C ASP A 102 20.27 -13.57 12.14
N GLY A 103 19.48 -13.65 13.21
CA GLY A 103 19.18 -12.54 14.11
C GLY A 103 18.27 -11.46 13.52
N GLU A 104 17.72 -11.70 12.31
CA GLU A 104 16.80 -10.78 11.65
C GLU A 104 15.34 -11.23 11.89
N GLU A 105 14.55 -10.35 12.48
CA GLU A 105 13.10 -10.49 12.63
C GLU A 105 12.37 -9.49 11.74
N GLU A 106 11.31 -9.96 11.11
CA GLU A 106 10.41 -9.15 10.31
C GLU A 106 9.06 -9.02 11.01
N THR A 107 8.67 -7.80 11.38
CA THR A 107 7.29 -7.54 11.83
C THR A 107 6.36 -7.59 10.63
N VAL A 108 5.35 -8.46 10.68
CA VAL A 108 4.39 -8.66 9.60
C VAL A 108 2.98 -8.30 10.05
N LEU A 109 2.21 -7.77 9.10
CA LEU A 109 0.78 -7.53 9.25
C LEU A 109 0.03 -8.56 8.40
N ASP A 110 -0.66 -9.50 9.03
CA ASP A 110 -1.40 -10.57 8.36
C ASP A 110 -2.91 -10.35 8.50
N LEU A 111 -3.58 -10.23 7.38
CA LEU A 111 -5.02 -10.02 7.28
C LEU A 111 -5.72 -11.36 7.13
N THR A 112 -6.65 -11.64 8.00
CA THR A 112 -7.55 -12.78 7.84
C THR A 112 -8.79 -12.33 7.08
N VAL A 113 -9.11 -13.01 5.98
CA VAL A 113 -10.30 -12.73 5.18
C VAL A 113 -11.54 -13.30 5.85
N LYS A 114 -12.65 -12.56 5.83
CA LYS A 114 -13.95 -12.98 6.36
C LYS A 114 -14.38 -14.32 5.77
N LYS A 115 -14.93 -15.19 6.62
CA LYS A 115 -15.52 -16.45 6.18
C LYS A 115 -16.62 -16.18 5.13
N GLY A 116 -16.54 -16.90 4.01
CA GLY A 116 -17.43 -16.71 2.86
C GLY A 116 -16.87 -15.77 1.79
N MET A 117 -15.98 -14.85 2.11
CA MET A 117 -15.26 -14.03 1.13
C MET A 117 -13.94 -14.67 0.67
N ASN A 118 -13.48 -15.70 1.35
CA ASN A 118 -12.31 -16.51 0.98
C ASN A 118 -12.56 -17.47 -0.21
N GLN A 119 -13.77 -17.45 -0.79
CA GLN A 119 -14.17 -18.21 -1.98
C GLN A 119 -15.00 -17.32 -2.90
N GLY A 120 -14.46 -16.19 -3.34
CA GLY A 120 -15.24 -15.26 -4.14
C GLY A 120 -14.43 -14.16 -4.81
N TRP A 121 -15.14 -13.22 -5.37
CA TRP A 121 -14.61 -11.97 -5.89
C TRP A 121 -14.93 -10.84 -4.92
N VAL A 122 -13.95 -10.04 -4.61
CA VAL A 122 -14.09 -8.83 -3.79
C VAL A 122 -13.37 -7.68 -4.48
N GLY A 123 -14.01 -6.55 -4.60
CA GLY A 123 -13.37 -5.39 -5.22
C GLY A 123 -14.23 -4.16 -5.23
N ASN A 124 -13.60 -3.04 -5.56
CA ASN A 124 -14.23 -1.75 -5.71
C ASN A 124 -13.89 -1.16 -7.07
N ILE A 125 -14.85 -0.44 -7.64
CA ILE A 125 -14.67 0.36 -8.84
C ILE A 125 -15.18 1.75 -8.51
N ASP A 126 -14.33 2.75 -8.69
CA ASP A 126 -14.64 4.15 -8.41
C ASP A 126 -14.39 4.98 -9.66
N GLY A 127 -15.22 6.00 -9.87
CA GLY A 127 -15.06 6.93 -10.98
C GLY A 127 -15.58 8.31 -10.60
N GLY A 128 -14.88 9.35 -11.02
CA GLY A 128 -15.27 10.72 -10.78
C GLY A 128 -14.82 11.63 -11.92
N LEU A 129 -15.67 12.58 -12.25
CA LEU A 129 -15.38 13.68 -13.18
C LEU A 129 -15.56 14.99 -12.43
N GLY A 130 -14.67 15.93 -12.66
CA GLY A 130 -14.71 17.26 -12.07
C GLY A 130 -14.73 18.34 -13.11
N THR A 131 -14.77 19.59 -12.68
CA THR A 131 -14.56 20.76 -13.53
C THR A 131 -13.12 20.81 -14.03
N GLU A 132 -12.85 21.58 -15.09
CA GLU A 132 -11.50 21.78 -15.66
C GLU A 132 -10.82 20.46 -16.10
N ASP A 133 -11.57 19.57 -16.76
CA ASP A 133 -11.10 18.28 -17.27
C ASP A 133 -10.48 17.35 -16.19
N ARG A 134 -10.90 17.52 -14.93
CA ARG A 134 -10.47 16.65 -13.84
C ARG A 134 -11.19 15.32 -13.89
N TYR A 135 -10.41 14.26 -13.74
CA TYR A 135 -10.94 12.90 -13.67
C TYR A 135 -10.18 12.03 -12.67
N SER A 136 -10.86 11.05 -12.15
CA SER A 136 -10.29 9.97 -11.37
C SER A 136 -11.06 8.70 -11.67
N ALA A 137 -10.35 7.62 -11.93
CA ALA A 137 -10.93 6.30 -12.03
C ALA A 137 -10.01 5.27 -11.37
N SER A 138 -10.58 4.37 -10.60
CA SER A 138 -9.85 3.28 -9.97
C SER A 138 -10.68 2.00 -9.96
N ALA A 139 -9.97 0.89 -10.03
CA ALA A 139 -10.55 -0.44 -9.88
C ALA A 139 -9.56 -1.33 -9.12
N ASN A 140 -10.05 -2.02 -8.10
CA ASN A 140 -9.35 -3.13 -7.50
C ASN A 140 -10.29 -4.35 -7.50
N VAL A 141 -9.78 -5.48 -7.95
CA VAL A 141 -10.53 -6.73 -8.01
C VAL A 141 -9.65 -7.84 -7.46
N ASN A 142 -10.14 -8.53 -6.46
CA ASN A 142 -9.44 -9.62 -5.80
C ASN A 142 -10.31 -10.87 -5.90
N ARG A 143 -9.68 -11.99 -6.22
CA ARG A 143 -10.30 -13.31 -6.16
C ARG A 143 -9.57 -14.18 -5.16
N PHE A 144 -10.31 -14.69 -4.21
CA PHE A 144 -9.85 -15.70 -3.29
C PHE A 144 -10.52 -17.03 -3.61
N ALA A 145 -9.76 -18.13 -3.54
CA ALA A 145 -10.28 -19.46 -3.76
C ALA A 145 -9.50 -20.43 -2.86
N SER A 146 -10.13 -20.90 -1.78
CA SER A 146 -9.56 -21.87 -0.87
C SER A 146 -10.39 -23.15 -0.94
N HIS A 147 -9.77 -24.28 -1.31
CA HIS A 147 -10.42 -25.59 -1.35
C HIS A 147 -9.46 -26.66 -0.83
N GLY A 148 -9.81 -27.27 0.30
CA GLY A 148 -8.95 -28.21 0.98
C GLY A 148 -7.60 -27.57 1.34
N ASP A 149 -6.52 -28.22 0.88
CA ASP A 149 -5.14 -27.76 1.13
C ASP A 149 -4.62 -26.77 0.07
N VAL A 150 -5.47 -26.34 -0.87
CA VAL A 150 -5.09 -25.42 -1.93
C VAL A 150 -5.74 -24.07 -1.70
N SER A 151 -4.93 -23.05 -1.58
CA SER A 151 -5.39 -21.67 -1.50
C SER A 151 -4.78 -20.83 -2.62
N LYS A 152 -5.63 -20.08 -3.31
CA LYS A 152 -5.25 -19.23 -4.45
C LYS A 152 -5.73 -17.82 -4.21
N GLN A 153 -4.91 -16.87 -4.62
CA GLN A 153 -5.22 -15.46 -4.63
C GLN A 153 -4.84 -14.86 -5.97
N PHE A 154 -5.73 -14.08 -6.53
CA PHE A 154 -5.48 -13.30 -7.75
C PHE A 154 -6.00 -11.88 -7.52
N SER A 155 -5.20 -10.87 -7.85
CA SER A 155 -5.55 -9.47 -7.68
C SER A 155 -5.17 -8.64 -8.88
N VAL A 156 -6.08 -7.77 -9.29
CA VAL A 156 -5.87 -6.78 -10.35
C VAL A 156 -6.13 -5.39 -9.76
N LEU A 157 -5.19 -4.49 -9.97
CA LEU A 157 -5.28 -3.09 -9.55
C LEU A 157 -5.12 -2.19 -10.76
N GLY A 158 -5.95 -1.16 -10.84
CA GLY A 158 -5.85 -0.13 -11.87
C GLY A 158 -6.28 1.23 -11.34
N ARG A 159 -5.54 2.28 -11.67
CA ARG A 159 -5.90 3.66 -11.35
C ARG A 159 -5.36 4.62 -12.37
N VAL A 160 -6.19 5.59 -12.70
CA VAL A 160 -5.81 6.74 -13.51
C VAL A 160 -6.48 8.00 -12.95
N ASN A 161 -5.73 9.06 -12.74
CA ASN A 161 -6.29 10.35 -12.34
C ASN A 161 -5.37 11.52 -12.70
N ASN A 162 -5.93 12.72 -12.73
CA ASN A 162 -5.21 13.98 -12.85
C ASN A 162 -5.52 14.98 -11.71
N VAL A 163 -6.04 14.46 -10.60
CA VAL A 163 -6.36 15.25 -9.39
C VAL A 163 -5.31 15.10 -8.28
N GLY A 164 -4.23 14.33 -8.54
CA GLY A 164 -3.16 14.09 -7.58
C GLY A 164 -3.53 13.09 -6.47
N ASP A 165 -4.65 12.39 -6.61
CA ASP A 165 -5.05 11.37 -5.64
C ASP A 165 -4.25 10.07 -5.84
N GLN A 166 -3.73 9.54 -4.77
CA GLN A 166 -2.95 8.29 -4.75
C GLN A 166 -3.68 7.14 -4.06
N ARG A 167 -4.97 7.32 -3.71
CA ARG A 167 -5.76 6.37 -2.94
C ARG A 167 -6.79 5.67 -3.81
N PHE A 168 -7.11 4.43 -3.44
CA PHE A 168 -8.31 3.74 -3.89
C PHE A 168 -9.44 3.97 -2.91
N GLY A 169 -10.64 4.23 -3.43
CA GLY A 169 -11.87 4.36 -2.63
C GLY A 169 -12.15 5.74 -2.06
N GLY A 170 -13.40 6.17 -2.18
CA GLY A 170 -13.88 7.51 -1.79
C GLY A 170 -14.14 7.71 -0.29
N GLY A 171 -13.67 6.84 0.59
CA GLY A 171 -14.03 6.83 2.01
C GLY A 171 -13.24 7.76 2.94
N GLY A 172 -12.21 8.43 2.45
CA GLY A 172 -11.43 9.37 3.23
C GLY A 172 -11.81 10.81 2.88
N GLY A 173 -12.27 11.60 3.85
CA GLY A 173 -12.57 13.01 3.66
C GLY A 173 -11.42 13.79 3.03
N PRO A 174 -11.70 14.99 2.47
CA PRO A 174 -10.70 15.76 1.76
C PRO A 174 -9.54 16.12 2.69
N ARG A 175 -8.46 15.35 2.65
CA ARG A 175 -7.19 15.79 3.19
C ARG A 175 -6.59 16.71 2.14
N TRP A 176 -6.62 17.98 2.43
CA TRP A 176 -5.92 19.00 1.67
C TRP A 176 -4.40 18.77 1.80
N ARG A 177 -3.87 17.71 1.15
CA ARG A 177 -2.44 17.75 0.82
C ARG A 177 -2.29 18.94 -0.12
N ARG A 178 -1.42 19.84 0.23
CA ARG A 178 -0.95 20.87 -0.71
C ARG A 178 -0.24 20.14 -1.84
N ASN A 179 -1.02 19.66 -2.80
CA ASN A 179 -0.46 19.30 -4.09
C ASN A 179 -0.15 20.59 -4.79
N ASN A 180 1.12 20.99 -4.73
CA ASN A 180 1.59 22.11 -5.51
C ASN A 180 1.60 21.64 -6.98
N GLY A 181 0.70 22.19 -7.80
CA GLY A 181 0.67 21.96 -9.24
C GLY A 181 -0.31 20.88 -9.74
N LEU A 182 -0.21 20.62 -11.05
CA LEU A 182 -1.01 19.62 -11.77
C LEU A 182 -0.32 18.25 -11.66
N ASN A 183 -1.01 17.31 -11.05
CA ASN A 183 -0.50 15.95 -10.86
C ASN A 183 -1.34 14.96 -11.64
N SER A 184 -0.71 14.21 -12.51
CA SER A 184 -1.31 13.05 -13.19
C SER A 184 -0.64 11.77 -12.71
N SER A 185 -1.43 10.76 -12.39
CA SER A 185 -0.91 9.46 -11.97
C SER A 185 -1.66 8.31 -12.62
N LYS A 186 -0.91 7.27 -12.97
CA LYS A 186 -1.43 6.02 -13.50
C LYS A 186 -0.77 4.86 -12.75
N MET A 187 -1.54 3.86 -12.42
CA MET A 187 -1.02 2.63 -11.80
C MET A 187 -1.74 1.42 -12.37
N ALA A 188 -1.01 0.37 -12.61
CA ALA A 188 -1.54 -0.95 -12.94
C ALA A 188 -0.76 -2.00 -12.17
N GLY A 189 -1.46 -3.02 -11.65
CA GLY A 189 -0.82 -4.08 -10.87
C GLY A 189 -1.56 -5.41 -11.05
N LEU A 190 -0.78 -6.49 -11.05
CA LEU A 190 -1.26 -7.86 -11.04
C LEU A 190 -0.53 -8.61 -9.93
N ASN A 191 -1.26 -9.43 -9.19
CA ASN A 191 -0.72 -10.31 -8.17
C ASN A 191 -1.38 -11.68 -8.27
N TYR A 192 -0.58 -12.72 -8.19
CA TYR A 192 -1.04 -14.10 -8.13
C TYR A 192 -0.26 -14.85 -7.06
N ALA A 193 -0.98 -15.55 -6.19
CA ALA A 193 -0.37 -16.44 -5.22
C ALA A 193 -1.14 -17.76 -5.17
N VAL A 194 -0.43 -18.86 -5.01
CA VAL A 194 -0.99 -20.18 -4.78
C VAL A 194 -0.17 -20.90 -3.71
N GLU A 195 -0.84 -21.49 -2.77
CA GLU A 195 -0.25 -22.28 -1.70
C GLU A 195 -0.90 -23.65 -1.65
N THR A 196 -0.07 -24.66 -1.48
CA THR A 196 -0.45 -26.04 -1.25
C THR A 196 0.47 -26.60 -0.15
N LYS A 197 0.22 -27.83 0.33
CA LYS A 197 1.11 -28.49 1.30
C LYS A 197 2.57 -28.58 0.85
N LYS A 198 2.81 -28.69 -0.47
CA LYS A 198 4.14 -28.94 -1.04
C LYS A 198 4.68 -27.80 -1.87
N PHE A 199 3.86 -26.81 -2.19
CA PHE A 199 4.20 -25.79 -3.15
C PHE A 199 3.58 -24.46 -2.75
N ASP A 200 4.43 -23.45 -2.65
CA ASP A 200 4.04 -22.06 -2.42
C ASP A 200 4.65 -21.20 -3.53
N PHE A 201 3.81 -20.52 -4.29
CA PHE A 201 4.20 -19.68 -5.40
C PHE A 201 3.50 -18.33 -5.30
N GLY A 202 4.27 -17.26 -5.44
CA GLY A 202 3.78 -15.89 -5.52
C GLY A 202 4.47 -15.14 -6.65
N ALA A 203 3.71 -14.42 -7.43
CA ALA A 203 4.22 -13.52 -8.45
C ALA A 203 3.41 -12.24 -8.48
N SER A 204 4.08 -11.10 -8.57
CA SER A 204 3.41 -9.81 -8.73
C SER A 204 4.18 -8.89 -9.66
N VAL A 205 3.46 -8.03 -10.33
CA VAL A 205 4.01 -6.94 -11.13
C VAL A 205 3.20 -5.68 -10.90
N ARG A 206 3.87 -4.53 -10.78
CA ARG A 206 3.25 -3.23 -10.59
C ARG A 206 3.97 -2.17 -11.40
N TYR A 207 3.21 -1.44 -12.20
CA TYR A 207 3.65 -0.27 -12.93
C TYR A 207 3.05 0.98 -12.32
N ASN A 208 3.86 2.02 -12.13
CA ASN A 208 3.43 3.34 -11.69
C ASN A 208 3.98 4.39 -12.63
N TYR A 209 3.15 5.35 -12.97
CA TYR A 209 3.51 6.57 -13.69
C TYR A 209 3.01 7.77 -12.92
N ARG A 210 3.86 8.79 -12.80
CA ARG A 210 3.52 10.08 -12.20
C ARG A 210 4.10 11.20 -13.05
N ASP A 211 3.30 12.23 -13.30
CA ASP A 211 3.68 13.47 -13.94
C ASP A 211 3.21 14.61 -13.02
N ASN A 212 4.15 15.39 -12.53
CA ASN A 212 3.91 16.49 -11.61
C ASN A 212 4.42 17.77 -12.26
N ASP A 213 3.51 18.70 -12.56
CA ASP A 213 3.78 20.02 -13.13
C ASP A 213 3.46 21.08 -12.08
N VAL A 214 4.49 21.78 -11.62
CA VAL A 214 4.41 22.79 -10.57
C VAL A 214 4.81 24.14 -11.12
N GLN A 215 3.95 25.12 -10.96
CA GLN A 215 4.27 26.52 -11.20
C GLN A 215 4.19 27.29 -9.88
N SER A 216 5.23 28.01 -9.55
CA SER A 216 5.31 28.82 -8.35
C SER A 216 5.63 30.26 -8.71
N LEU A 217 4.78 31.15 -8.22
CA LEU A 217 4.97 32.60 -8.31
C LEU A 217 5.26 33.11 -6.90
N GLY A 218 6.40 33.70 -6.69
CA GLY A 218 6.80 34.33 -5.43
C GLY A 218 7.10 35.81 -5.64
N GLN A 219 6.57 36.65 -4.75
CA GLN A 219 6.93 38.05 -4.66
C GLN A 219 7.50 38.29 -3.26
N ILE A 220 8.68 38.85 -3.20
CA ILE A 220 9.34 39.27 -1.96
C ILE A 220 9.48 40.76 -1.95
N ASP A 221 8.81 41.43 -1.02
CA ASP A 221 8.89 42.86 -0.80
C ASP A 221 9.78 43.12 0.44
N ASN A 222 10.96 43.66 0.20
CA ASN A 222 11.88 44.03 1.29
C ASN A 222 11.67 45.52 1.62
N PHE A 223 11.06 45.77 2.77
CA PHE A 223 10.93 47.13 3.33
C PHE A 223 12.14 47.39 4.24
N LEU A 224 13.01 48.30 3.83
CA LEU A 224 14.15 48.73 4.65
C LEU A 224 13.71 49.90 5.52
N LEU A 225 13.92 49.76 6.84
CA LEU A 225 13.76 50.88 7.76
C LEU A 225 14.87 51.92 7.49
N GLY A 226 14.47 53.14 7.15
CA GLY A 226 15.36 54.24 6.82
C GLY A 226 15.35 54.58 5.34
N ASN A 227 16.03 55.65 4.98
CA ASN A 227 16.02 56.28 3.65
C ASN A 227 16.58 55.42 2.49
N LYS A 228 16.39 54.12 2.49
CA LYS A 228 16.80 53.21 1.41
C LYS A 228 15.57 52.72 0.62
N ALA A 229 15.71 52.65 -0.69
CA ALA A 229 14.68 52.22 -1.59
C ALA A 229 14.21 50.78 -1.26
N ALA A 230 12.90 50.52 -1.27
CA ALA A 230 12.33 49.16 -1.19
C ALA A 230 12.79 48.37 -2.41
N SER A 231 13.18 47.11 -2.18
CA SER A 231 13.49 46.20 -3.26
C SER A 231 12.35 45.17 -3.44
N TYR A 232 11.96 44.99 -4.70
CA TYR A 232 10.93 44.01 -5.10
C TYR A 232 11.63 42.89 -5.85
N THR A 233 11.40 41.65 -5.43
CA THR A 233 11.90 40.50 -6.17
C THR A 233 10.71 39.64 -6.58
N ASN A 234 10.51 39.48 -7.89
CA ASN A 234 9.53 38.57 -8.43
C ASN A 234 10.25 37.30 -8.86
N ASN A 235 9.84 36.18 -8.30
CA ASN A 235 10.37 34.87 -8.64
C ASN A 235 9.29 34.05 -9.32
N ASN A 236 9.55 33.61 -10.55
CA ASN A 236 8.68 32.68 -11.28
C ASN A 236 9.45 31.41 -11.54
N SER A 237 8.96 30.30 -11.05
CA SER A 237 9.56 28.99 -11.27
C SER A 237 8.53 28.01 -11.82
N ALA A 238 8.93 27.27 -12.85
CA ALA A 238 8.18 26.15 -13.38
C ALA A 238 9.03 24.88 -13.29
N SER A 239 8.47 23.82 -12.78
CA SER A 239 9.15 22.53 -12.64
C SER A 239 8.21 21.40 -13.04
N ARG A 240 8.71 20.49 -13.88
CA ARG A 240 7.97 19.31 -14.29
C ARG A 240 8.81 18.07 -13.98
N ASN A 241 8.21 17.13 -13.23
CA ASN A 241 8.84 15.88 -12.87
C ASN A 241 7.96 14.72 -13.34
N LYS A 242 8.51 13.92 -14.25
CA LYS A 242 7.91 12.65 -14.65
C LYS A 242 8.70 11.51 -14.03
N ASN A 243 7.99 10.56 -13.49
CA ASN A 243 8.57 9.36 -12.93
C ASN A 243 7.73 8.16 -13.33
N GLN A 244 8.39 7.11 -13.80
CA GLN A 244 7.77 5.83 -14.09
C GLN A 244 8.61 4.71 -13.51
N ASN A 245 7.94 3.72 -12.94
CA ASN A 245 8.61 2.55 -12.41
C ASN A 245 7.78 1.29 -12.61
N LEU A 246 8.49 0.20 -12.86
CA LEU A 246 7.97 -1.16 -12.93
C LEU A 246 8.68 -2.00 -11.87
N ASN A 247 7.90 -2.61 -10.99
CA ASN A 247 8.42 -3.51 -9.97
C ASN A 247 7.76 -4.87 -10.14
N GLY A 248 8.58 -5.91 -10.11
CA GLY A 248 8.15 -7.30 -10.16
C GLY A 248 8.71 -8.09 -8.99
N HIS A 249 7.92 -9.00 -8.46
CA HIS A 249 8.29 -9.93 -7.41
C HIS A 249 7.95 -11.35 -7.81
N LEU A 250 8.84 -12.28 -7.51
CA LEU A 250 8.64 -13.71 -7.68
C LEU A 250 9.13 -14.43 -6.42
N ARG A 251 8.30 -15.35 -5.92
CA ARG A 251 8.63 -16.25 -4.84
C ARG A 251 8.17 -17.66 -5.19
N LEU A 252 9.02 -18.64 -4.97
CA LEU A 252 8.74 -20.05 -5.17
C LEU A 252 9.33 -20.82 -3.98
N GLU A 253 8.52 -21.63 -3.34
CA GLU A 253 8.97 -22.60 -2.36
C GLU A 253 8.35 -23.96 -2.73
N TRP A 254 9.20 -24.96 -2.96
CA TRP A 254 8.76 -26.30 -3.32
C TRP A 254 9.36 -27.33 -2.38
N ARG A 255 8.48 -28.09 -1.76
CA ARG A 255 8.79 -29.14 -0.79
C ARG A 255 8.31 -30.49 -1.32
N PRO A 256 9.08 -31.15 -2.20
CA PRO A 256 8.71 -32.44 -2.77
C PRO A 256 8.54 -33.53 -1.71
N ASP A 257 9.37 -33.49 -0.69
CA ASP A 257 9.38 -34.38 0.47
C ASP A 257 9.68 -33.62 1.78
N SER A 258 9.74 -34.34 2.91
CA SER A 258 9.95 -33.76 4.23
C SER A 258 11.39 -33.27 4.50
N LEU A 259 12.34 -33.66 3.66
CA LEU A 259 13.76 -33.38 3.83
C LEU A 259 14.30 -32.35 2.82
N THR A 260 13.57 -32.16 1.72
CA THR A 260 14.01 -31.31 0.62
C THR A 260 13.14 -30.07 0.50
N THR A 261 13.76 -28.91 0.53
CA THR A 261 13.11 -27.63 0.22
C THR A 261 13.88 -26.89 -0.86
N PHE A 262 13.20 -26.56 -1.94
CA PHE A 262 13.71 -25.66 -2.97
C PHE A 262 13.06 -24.31 -2.80
N PHE A 263 13.88 -23.27 -2.64
CA PHE A 263 13.42 -21.90 -2.50
C PHE A 263 14.07 -21.00 -3.55
N MET A 264 13.24 -20.14 -4.16
CA MET A 264 13.69 -19.11 -5.09
C MET A 264 12.93 -17.83 -4.80
N ARG A 265 13.65 -16.72 -4.71
CA ARG A 265 13.09 -15.38 -4.64
C ARG A 265 13.77 -14.50 -5.67
N GLY A 266 12.97 -13.74 -6.42
CA GLY A 266 13.46 -12.80 -7.43
C GLY A 266 12.72 -11.48 -7.37
N GLY A 267 13.41 -10.40 -7.67
CA GLY A 267 12.85 -9.07 -7.83
C GLY A 267 13.32 -8.44 -9.13
N LEU A 268 12.43 -7.72 -9.79
CA LEU A 268 12.72 -6.88 -10.94
C LEU A 268 12.31 -5.46 -10.58
N SER A 269 13.23 -4.51 -10.75
CA SER A 269 12.92 -3.09 -10.63
C SER A 269 13.49 -2.36 -11.83
N TRP A 270 12.63 -1.62 -12.51
CA TRP A 270 13.02 -0.72 -13.58
C TRP A 270 12.37 0.63 -13.32
N GLY A 271 13.11 1.71 -13.52
CA GLY A 271 12.61 3.06 -13.32
C GLY A 271 13.26 4.04 -14.29
N ASP A 272 12.47 5.04 -14.66
CA ASP A 272 12.91 6.18 -15.47
C ASP A 272 12.34 7.46 -14.86
N SER A 273 13.17 8.50 -14.79
CA SER A 273 12.81 9.78 -14.20
C SER A 273 13.35 10.93 -15.06
N GLU A 274 12.44 11.78 -15.47
CA GLU A 274 12.74 13.02 -16.21
C GLU A 274 12.36 14.22 -15.34
N SER A 275 13.28 15.13 -15.11
CA SER A 275 13.00 16.35 -14.38
C SER A 275 13.54 17.58 -15.14
N GLY A 276 12.68 18.58 -15.29
CA GLY A 276 13.01 19.87 -15.89
C GLY A 276 12.57 21.01 -14.97
N SER A 277 13.43 22.01 -14.78
CA SER A 277 13.08 23.21 -14.02
C SER A 277 13.55 24.45 -14.76
N ASN A 278 12.73 25.48 -14.71
CA ASN A 278 13.06 26.83 -15.26
C ASN A 278 12.70 27.87 -14.21
N SER A 279 13.61 28.80 -13.93
CA SER A 279 13.38 29.89 -12.97
C SER A 279 13.82 31.21 -13.55
N LEU A 280 12.98 32.22 -13.34
CA LEU A 280 13.22 33.61 -13.68
C LEU A 280 13.09 34.46 -12.41
N SER A 281 14.09 35.22 -12.09
CA SER A 281 14.11 36.16 -10.96
C SER A 281 14.33 37.60 -11.45
#